data_b92a4c3ae73206732bad23d8db239ac6
#
_entry.id   b92a4c3ae73206732bad23d8db239ac6
#
_cell.length_a   1.000
_cell.length_b   1.000
_cell.length_c   1.000
_cell.angle_alpha   90.00
_cell.angle_beta   90.00
_cell.angle_gamma   90.00
#
_symmetry.space_group_name_H-M   'P 1'
#
loop_
_entity.id
_entity.type
_entity.pdbx_description
1 polymer ?
#
loop_
_entity_poly.entity_id
_entity_poly.type
_entity_poly.pdbx_seq_one_letter_code
_entity_poly.pdbx_strand_id
1 'polypeptide(L)'
;MSLSEVMTIAVAFHGSGFRTFKAFYTLCVLPHWRHAFPNLVSYSRFIELLPWCLMLLCCFLHTRKGDCTGIAFIDSTPLNACHPCRAHAHKVFQGQARWGKNSVGWHFGFKLHLIVNDQGELLAFKLTPANTDDRKPVPDMTQDLLGKLFGDRGYVSQALFEQLYERGLQLITKSKKNMKNRLVKLMIRFCCASEH
;
A
#
# COMPACT_ATOMS: atom_id res chain seq x y z
N MET A 1 -19.10 20.88 11.91
CA MET A 1 -18.77 19.70 11.11
C MET A 1 -18.00 18.73 11.98
N SER A 2 -18.48 17.50 12.14
CA SER A 2 -17.82 16.45 12.94
C SER A 2 -16.67 15.81 12.17
N LEU A 3 -15.75 15.13 12.87
CA LEU A 3 -14.65 14.41 12.21
C LEU A 3 -15.16 13.25 11.35
N SER A 4 -16.25 12.60 11.72
CA SER A 4 -16.88 11.55 10.91
C SER A 4 -17.43 12.08 9.58
N GLU A 5 -18.03 13.27 9.57
CA GLU A 5 -18.48 13.93 8.34
C GLU A 5 -17.29 14.29 7.44
N VAL A 6 -16.17 14.77 8.02
CA VAL A 6 -14.93 15.06 7.27
C VAL A 6 -14.37 13.78 6.64
N MET A 7 -14.29 12.67 7.41
CA MET A 7 -13.84 11.37 6.92
C MET A 7 -14.74 10.86 5.79
N THR A 8 -16.06 10.93 5.95
CA THR A 8 -17.02 10.47 4.94
C THR A 8 -16.82 11.20 3.62
N ILE A 9 -16.69 12.52 3.65
CA ILE A 9 -16.45 13.32 2.44
C ILE A 9 -15.09 13.02 1.83
N ALA A 10 -14.04 12.85 2.65
CA ALA A 10 -12.70 12.52 2.17
C ALA A 10 -12.67 11.15 1.46
N VAL A 11 -13.32 10.13 2.02
CA VAL A 11 -13.42 8.79 1.42
C VAL A 11 -14.27 8.82 0.15
N ALA A 12 -15.41 9.52 0.16
CA ALA A 12 -16.32 9.61 -0.98
C ALA A 12 -15.68 10.26 -2.22
N PHE A 13 -14.68 11.13 -2.03
CA PHE A 13 -13.91 11.68 -3.14
C PHE A 13 -13.33 10.63 -4.05
N HIS A 14 -12.80 9.54 -3.48
CA HIS A 14 -12.15 8.47 -4.26
C HIS A 14 -13.13 7.68 -5.14
N GLY A 15 -14.41 7.66 -4.80
CA GLY A 15 -15.48 7.08 -5.63
C GLY A 15 -16.20 8.08 -6.55
N SER A 16 -15.86 9.38 -6.48
CA SER A 16 -16.63 10.43 -7.12
C SER A 16 -16.34 10.68 -8.60
N GLY A 17 -15.22 10.16 -9.13
CA GLY A 17 -14.76 10.42 -10.50
C GLY A 17 -14.17 11.82 -10.74
N PHE A 18 -14.16 12.72 -9.75
CA PHE A 18 -13.54 14.04 -9.87
C PHE A 18 -12.01 13.93 -9.85
N ARG A 19 -11.34 14.69 -10.73
CA ARG A 19 -9.88 14.69 -10.82
C ARG A 19 -9.18 15.35 -9.62
N THR A 20 -9.81 16.35 -8.99
CA THR A 20 -9.23 17.08 -7.86
C THR A 20 -10.22 17.17 -6.72
N PHE A 21 -9.73 17.07 -5.48
CA PHE A 21 -10.57 17.21 -4.29
C PHE A 21 -11.24 18.58 -4.22
N LYS A 22 -10.56 19.66 -4.65
CA LYS A 22 -11.14 21.00 -4.68
C LYS A 22 -12.39 21.05 -5.58
N ALA A 23 -12.30 20.51 -6.81
CA ALA A 23 -13.44 20.47 -7.72
C ALA A 23 -14.59 19.63 -7.15
N PHE A 24 -14.30 18.46 -6.59
CA PHE A 24 -15.30 17.63 -5.90
C PHE A 24 -16.01 18.42 -4.79
N TYR A 25 -15.25 19.03 -3.89
CA TYR A 25 -15.81 19.74 -2.75
C TYR A 25 -16.65 20.95 -3.17
N THR A 26 -16.13 21.78 -4.10
CA THR A 26 -16.81 23.03 -4.50
C THR A 26 -17.97 22.83 -5.45
N LEU A 27 -17.91 21.84 -6.35
CA LEU A 27 -18.93 21.64 -7.39
C LEU A 27 -19.95 20.53 -7.06
N CYS A 28 -19.61 19.64 -6.13
CA CYS A 28 -20.51 18.56 -5.73
C CYS A 28 -20.95 18.68 -4.27
N VAL A 29 -20.00 18.70 -3.31
CA VAL A 29 -20.33 18.65 -1.88
C VAL A 29 -21.06 19.92 -1.42
N LEU A 30 -20.49 21.11 -1.68
CA LEU A 30 -21.09 22.37 -1.22
C LEU A 30 -22.49 22.63 -1.79
N PRO A 31 -22.78 22.41 -3.09
CA PRO A 31 -24.11 22.68 -3.62
C PRO A 31 -25.13 21.57 -3.30
N HIS A 32 -24.72 20.29 -3.30
CA HIS A 32 -25.67 19.18 -3.32
C HIS A 32 -25.79 18.40 -2.00
N TRP A 33 -24.80 18.48 -1.09
CA TRP A 33 -24.79 17.64 0.10
C TRP A 33 -25.18 18.37 1.39
N ARG A 34 -25.65 19.63 1.32
CA ARG A 34 -26.06 20.39 2.50
C ARG A 34 -27.20 19.76 3.29
N HIS A 35 -28.06 19.00 2.64
CA HIS A 35 -29.13 18.25 3.31
C HIS A 35 -28.60 17.11 4.18
N ALA A 36 -27.51 16.47 3.75
CA ALA A 36 -26.85 15.37 4.49
C ALA A 36 -25.83 15.91 5.52
N PHE A 37 -25.21 17.06 5.23
CA PHE A 37 -24.19 17.71 6.05
C PHE A 37 -24.54 19.18 6.31
N PRO A 38 -25.44 19.47 7.28
CA PRO A 38 -25.93 20.85 7.50
C PRO A 38 -24.83 21.86 7.84
N ASN A 39 -23.76 21.40 8.51
CA ASN A 39 -22.68 22.24 9.00
C ASN A 39 -21.46 22.24 8.07
N LEU A 40 -21.67 22.19 6.73
CA LEU A 40 -20.58 22.28 5.77
C LEU A 40 -19.81 23.59 5.92
N VAL A 41 -18.48 23.47 5.95
CA VAL A 41 -17.54 24.60 6.06
C VAL A 41 -16.98 25.00 4.70
N SER A 42 -16.23 26.09 4.62
CA SER A 42 -15.50 26.45 3.40
C SER A 42 -14.45 25.40 3.05
N TYR A 43 -14.04 25.35 1.79
CA TYR A 43 -12.99 24.43 1.33
C TYR A 43 -11.69 24.58 2.14
N SER A 44 -11.24 25.80 2.38
CA SER A 44 -10.01 26.06 3.16
C SER A 44 -10.13 25.49 4.57
N ARG A 45 -11.27 25.74 5.24
CA ARG A 45 -11.50 25.19 6.59
C ARG A 45 -11.60 23.67 6.59
N PHE A 46 -12.16 23.07 5.55
CA PHE A 46 -12.21 21.62 5.40
C PHE A 46 -10.79 21.01 5.35
N ILE A 47 -9.89 21.61 4.54
CA ILE A 47 -8.50 21.16 4.43
C ILE A 47 -7.76 21.26 5.78
N GLU A 48 -8.05 22.28 6.59
CA GLU A 48 -7.49 22.40 7.96
C GLU A 48 -7.97 21.30 8.91
N LEU A 49 -9.15 20.72 8.68
CA LEU A 49 -9.71 19.65 9.49
C LEU A 49 -9.17 18.24 9.11
N LEU A 50 -8.72 18.05 7.86
CA LEU A 50 -8.25 16.75 7.39
C LEU A 50 -7.14 16.12 8.23
N PRO A 51 -6.10 16.84 8.69
CA PRO A 51 -5.05 16.25 9.52
C PRO A 51 -5.58 15.64 10.82
N TRP A 52 -6.63 16.20 11.41
CA TRP A 52 -7.25 15.68 12.63
C TRP A 52 -7.97 14.36 12.44
N CYS A 53 -8.37 14.05 11.20
CA CYS A 53 -9.01 12.79 10.86
C CYS A 53 -8.03 11.64 10.62
N LEU A 54 -6.72 11.93 10.50
CA LEU A 54 -5.73 10.92 10.10
C LEU A 54 -5.72 9.70 11.04
N MET A 55 -5.71 9.93 12.34
CA MET A 55 -5.71 8.85 13.33
C MET A 55 -6.99 8.00 13.22
N LEU A 56 -8.15 8.65 13.09
CA LEU A 56 -9.44 7.95 12.94
C LEU A 56 -9.52 7.18 11.62
N LEU A 57 -8.98 7.72 10.53
CA LEU A 57 -8.87 7.03 9.24
C LEU A 57 -7.97 5.79 9.35
N CYS A 58 -6.86 5.88 10.07
CA CYS A 58 -5.99 4.73 10.34
C CYS A 58 -6.73 3.66 11.17
N CYS A 59 -7.45 4.04 12.22
CA CYS A 59 -8.27 3.12 13.00
C CYS A 59 -9.35 2.46 12.12
N PHE A 60 -10.06 3.25 11.31
CA PHE A 60 -11.06 2.73 10.39
C PHE A 60 -10.46 1.73 9.38
N LEU A 61 -9.29 2.05 8.81
CA LEU A 61 -8.60 1.14 7.90
C LEU A 61 -8.21 -0.18 8.60
N HIS A 62 -7.82 -0.12 9.86
CA HIS A 62 -7.54 -1.32 10.67
C HIS A 62 -8.78 -2.22 10.85
N THR A 63 -9.97 -1.64 11.00
CA THR A 63 -11.22 -2.41 11.09
C THR A 63 -11.68 -3.01 9.76
N ARG A 64 -11.04 -2.62 8.65
CA ARG A 64 -11.34 -3.08 7.30
C ARG A 64 -10.30 -4.03 6.73
N LYS A 65 -9.37 -4.48 7.53
CA LYS A 65 -8.47 -5.56 7.14
C LYS A 65 -9.25 -6.86 7.01
N GLY A 66 -8.90 -7.62 5.97
CA GLY A 66 -9.43 -8.96 5.78
C GLY A 66 -8.71 -9.99 6.66
N ASP A 67 -9.21 -11.20 6.66
CA ASP A 67 -8.63 -12.34 7.36
C ASP A 67 -7.60 -13.07 6.51
N CYS A 68 -6.64 -13.74 7.16
CA CYS A 68 -5.65 -14.57 6.49
C CYS A 68 -6.31 -15.87 5.99
N THR A 69 -6.54 -15.98 4.68
CA THR A 69 -7.12 -17.16 4.02
C THR A 69 -6.09 -18.24 3.67
N GLY A 70 -4.81 -18.00 3.95
CA GLY A 70 -3.71 -18.87 3.55
C GLY A 70 -3.16 -18.57 2.15
N ILE A 71 -3.77 -17.65 1.40
CA ILE A 71 -3.32 -17.18 0.10
C ILE A 71 -3.26 -15.65 0.12
N ALA A 72 -2.07 -15.10 -0.15
CA ALA A 72 -1.87 -13.66 -0.18
C ALA A 72 -1.05 -13.24 -1.41
N PHE A 73 -1.24 -12.02 -1.85
CA PHE A 73 -0.53 -11.39 -2.97
C PHE A 73 0.13 -10.11 -2.49
N ILE A 74 1.42 -9.94 -2.84
CA ILE A 74 2.17 -8.72 -2.51
C ILE A 74 2.56 -7.98 -3.78
N ASP A 75 2.38 -6.66 -3.76
CA ASP A 75 2.85 -5.76 -4.82
C ASP A 75 3.24 -4.40 -4.24
N SER A 76 4.00 -3.63 -5.02
CA SER A 76 4.38 -2.27 -4.67
C SER A 76 4.06 -1.29 -5.79
N THR A 77 3.51 -0.14 -5.41
CA THR A 77 3.15 0.91 -6.36
C THR A 77 3.86 2.22 -6.02
N PRO A 78 4.43 2.94 -7.01
CA PRO A 78 5.06 4.23 -6.77
C PRO A 78 4.01 5.30 -6.49
N LEU A 79 4.24 6.13 -5.47
CA LEU A 79 3.47 7.33 -5.16
C LEU A 79 4.34 8.57 -5.40
N ASN A 80 4.04 9.31 -6.47
CA ASN A 80 4.77 10.52 -6.80
C ASN A 80 4.38 11.66 -5.87
N ALA A 81 5.35 12.22 -5.14
CA ALA A 81 5.15 13.40 -4.31
C ALA A 81 4.98 14.66 -5.17
N CYS A 82 5.69 14.74 -6.29
CA CYS A 82 5.60 15.82 -7.27
C CYS A 82 6.17 15.38 -8.62
N HIS A 83 6.00 16.22 -9.63
CA HIS A 83 6.65 15.99 -10.92
C HIS A 83 8.18 16.06 -10.76
N PRO A 84 8.97 15.18 -11.43
CA PRO A 84 10.42 15.12 -11.29
C PRO A 84 11.15 16.48 -11.40
N CYS A 85 10.74 17.35 -12.32
CA CYS A 85 11.32 18.69 -12.48
C CYS A 85 11.15 19.61 -11.24
N ARG A 86 10.22 19.30 -10.33
CA ARG A 86 9.96 20.09 -9.12
C ARG A 86 10.56 19.47 -7.86
N ALA A 87 11.21 18.32 -7.97
CA ALA A 87 11.69 17.57 -6.81
C ALA A 87 12.68 18.38 -5.94
N HIS A 88 13.55 19.18 -6.57
CA HIS A 88 14.54 20.03 -5.88
C HIS A 88 13.91 21.19 -5.08
N ALA A 89 12.74 21.69 -5.52
CA ALA A 89 12.01 22.78 -4.87
C ALA A 89 10.92 22.27 -3.91
N HIS A 90 10.73 20.95 -3.80
CA HIS A 90 9.65 20.37 -3.01
C HIS A 90 10.00 20.37 -1.51
N LYS A 91 9.24 21.14 -0.72
CA LYS A 91 9.52 21.32 0.71
C LYS A 91 8.69 20.41 1.64
N VAL A 92 7.47 20.04 1.22
CA VAL A 92 6.49 19.36 2.10
C VAL A 92 7.00 18.01 2.62
N PHE A 93 7.63 17.20 1.76
CA PHE A 93 8.21 15.90 2.14
C PHE A 93 9.73 15.90 2.13
N GLN A 94 10.34 17.05 2.45
CA GLN A 94 11.78 17.18 2.53
C GLN A 94 12.36 16.20 3.57
N GLY A 95 13.39 15.45 3.18
CA GLY A 95 13.99 14.41 4.03
C GLY A 95 13.23 13.07 4.06
N GLN A 96 11.96 13.02 3.70
CA GLN A 96 11.13 11.80 3.70
C GLN A 96 10.99 11.18 2.31
N ALA A 97 10.60 12.00 1.31
CA ALA A 97 10.55 11.54 -0.08
C ALA A 97 11.96 11.35 -0.65
N ARG A 98 12.12 10.36 -1.51
CA ARG A 98 13.39 10.02 -2.16
C ARG A 98 13.18 9.77 -3.65
N TRP A 99 14.28 9.81 -4.40
CA TRP A 99 14.30 9.37 -5.78
C TRP A 99 14.27 7.85 -5.84
N GLY A 100 13.36 7.32 -6.63
CA GLY A 100 13.28 5.90 -6.96
C GLY A 100 13.25 5.68 -8.47
N LYS A 101 13.55 4.46 -8.90
CA LYS A 101 13.49 4.06 -10.30
C LYS A 101 12.61 2.82 -10.43
N ASN A 102 11.71 2.84 -11.39
CA ASN A 102 10.89 1.68 -11.78
C ASN A 102 11.04 1.41 -13.29
N SER A 103 10.25 0.50 -13.84
CA SER A 103 10.24 0.16 -15.26
C SER A 103 9.85 1.33 -16.18
N VAL A 104 9.09 2.29 -15.67
CA VAL A 104 8.62 3.47 -16.42
C VAL A 104 9.67 4.60 -16.40
N GLY A 105 10.50 4.68 -15.33
CA GLY A 105 11.52 5.73 -15.21
C GLY A 105 11.78 6.17 -13.79
N TRP A 106 12.37 7.36 -13.65
CA TRP A 106 12.64 7.98 -12.38
C TRP A 106 11.40 8.69 -11.83
N HIS A 107 11.18 8.56 -10.52
CA HIS A 107 10.13 9.27 -9.80
C HIS A 107 10.66 9.76 -8.44
N PHE A 108 10.09 10.85 -7.94
CA PHE A 108 10.39 11.39 -6.62
C PHE A 108 9.18 11.24 -5.72
N GLY A 109 9.33 10.52 -4.59
CA GLY A 109 8.21 10.28 -3.68
C GLY A 109 8.42 9.06 -2.79
N PHE A 110 7.41 8.19 -2.81
CA PHE A 110 7.28 7.02 -1.95
C PHE A 110 6.92 5.77 -2.75
N LYS A 111 6.96 4.61 -2.08
CA LYS A 111 6.34 3.37 -2.52
C LYS A 111 5.29 2.94 -1.51
N LEU A 112 4.13 2.56 -2.01
CA LEU A 112 3.10 1.89 -1.23
C LEU A 112 3.19 0.39 -1.50
N HIS A 113 3.50 -0.36 -0.47
CA HIS A 113 3.47 -1.83 -0.48
C HIS A 113 2.13 -2.29 0.04
N LEU A 114 1.49 -3.22 -0.65
CA LEU A 114 0.20 -3.78 -0.30
C LEU A 114 0.27 -5.30 -0.26
N ILE A 115 -0.40 -5.90 0.72
CA ILE A 115 -0.69 -7.33 0.74
C ILE A 115 -2.20 -7.49 0.79
N VAL A 116 -2.74 -8.28 -0.15
CA VAL A 116 -4.17 -8.59 -0.23
C VAL A 116 -4.36 -10.10 -0.21
N ASN A 117 -5.51 -10.58 0.28
CA ASN A 117 -5.88 -11.99 0.19
C ASN A 117 -6.47 -12.34 -1.19
N ASP A 118 -6.85 -13.58 -1.39
CA ASP A 118 -7.49 -14.10 -2.61
C ASP A 118 -8.89 -13.53 -2.87
N GLN A 119 -9.51 -12.92 -1.87
CA GLN A 119 -10.78 -12.20 -1.99
C GLN A 119 -10.61 -10.72 -2.34
N GLY A 120 -9.36 -10.23 -2.43
CA GLY A 120 -9.03 -8.83 -2.71
C GLY A 120 -9.09 -7.92 -1.47
N GLU A 121 -9.19 -8.49 -0.26
CA GLU A 121 -9.21 -7.72 0.97
C GLU A 121 -7.78 -7.36 1.42
N LEU A 122 -7.62 -6.18 1.98
CA LEU A 122 -6.34 -5.68 2.46
C LEU A 122 -5.91 -6.40 3.74
N LEU A 123 -4.77 -7.09 3.71
CA LEU A 123 -4.15 -7.72 4.89
C LEU A 123 -3.14 -6.80 5.56
N ALA A 124 -2.24 -6.22 4.78
CA ALA A 124 -1.22 -5.31 5.28
C ALA A 124 -0.85 -4.25 4.26
N PHE A 125 -0.37 -3.10 4.74
CA PHE A 125 0.19 -2.06 3.89
C PHE A 125 1.37 -1.38 4.59
N LYS A 126 2.31 -0.86 3.80
CA LYS A 126 3.43 -0.06 4.30
C LYS A 126 3.85 1.00 3.28
N LEU A 127 4.07 2.22 3.77
CA LEU A 127 4.61 3.30 2.96
C LEU A 127 6.10 3.44 3.24
N THR A 128 6.92 3.46 2.19
CA THR A 128 8.36 3.61 2.28
C THR A 128 8.86 4.71 1.33
N PRO A 129 10.04 5.30 1.57
CA PRO A 129 10.69 6.15 0.56
C PRO A 129 10.90 5.40 -0.76
N ALA A 130 10.82 6.10 -1.89
CA ALA A 130 10.85 5.49 -3.23
C ALA A 130 12.12 4.66 -3.55
N ASN A 131 13.24 4.94 -2.87
CA ASN A 131 14.51 4.19 -3.02
C ASN A 131 14.58 2.91 -2.18
N THR A 132 13.56 2.58 -1.42
CA THR A 132 13.54 1.36 -0.60
C THR A 132 13.37 0.13 -1.50
N ASP A 133 14.19 -0.91 -1.25
CA ASP A 133 14.04 -2.21 -1.90
C ASP A 133 12.71 -2.86 -1.49
N ASP A 134 11.97 -3.42 -2.45
CA ASP A 134 10.64 -3.99 -2.24
C ASP A 134 10.63 -5.16 -1.25
N ARG A 135 11.76 -5.83 -1.07
CA ARG A 135 11.94 -6.96 -0.14
C ARG A 135 12.06 -6.53 1.31
N LYS A 136 12.57 -5.31 1.59
CA LYS A 136 12.83 -4.85 2.96
C LYS A 136 11.60 -4.80 3.86
N PRO A 137 10.44 -4.27 3.42
CA PRO A 137 9.26 -4.19 4.28
C PRO A 137 8.53 -5.53 4.47
N VAL A 138 8.80 -6.54 3.65
CA VAL A 138 8.05 -7.80 3.64
C VAL A 138 8.05 -8.54 4.99
N PRO A 139 9.18 -8.73 5.69
CA PRO A 139 9.19 -9.44 6.97
C PRO A 139 8.30 -8.79 8.05
N ASP A 140 8.24 -7.45 8.06
CA ASP A 140 7.40 -6.72 9.01
C ASP A 140 5.91 -6.81 8.65
N MET A 141 5.60 -6.77 7.34
CA MET A 141 4.22 -6.79 6.83
C MET A 141 3.56 -8.17 6.91
N THR A 142 4.36 -9.23 7.08
CA THR A 142 3.91 -10.62 7.03
C THR A 142 3.96 -11.32 8.40
N GLN A 143 4.06 -10.57 9.51
CA GLN A 143 4.23 -11.17 10.84
C GLN A 143 3.08 -12.10 11.23
N ASP A 144 1.85 -11.73 10.87
CA ASP A 144 0.63 -12.46 11.21
C ASP A 144 0.09 -13.32 10.05
N LEU A 145 0.87 -13.50 8.97
CA LEU A 145 0.44 -14.23 7.79
C LEU A 145 1.04 -15.63 7.73
N LEU A 146 0.22 -16.59 7.32
CA LEU A 146 0.58 -17.99 7.12
C LEU A 146 0.16 -18.46 5.72
N GLY A 147 0.75 -19.54 5.24
CA GLY A 147 0.37 -20.16 3.98
C GLY A 147 1.24 -19.71 2.80
N LYS A 148 0.66 -19.15 1.75
CA LYS A 148 1.35 -18.82 0.48
C LYS A 148 1.29 -17.33 0.20
N LEU A 149 2.45 -16.72 -0.08
CA LEU A 149 2.59 -15.33 -0.50
C LEU A 149 3.08 -15.28 -1.95
N PHE A 150 2.25 -14.75 -2.84
CA PHE A 150 2.60 -14.59 -4.25
C PHE A 150 3.14 -13.17 -4.49
N GLY A 151 4.32 -13.08 -5.08
CA GLY A 151 4.95 -11.81 -5.45
C GLY A 151 5.53 -11.83 -6.87
N ASP A 152 5.82 -10.66 -7.38
CA ASP A 152 6.50 -10.50 -8.66
C ASP A 152 7.99 -10.86 -8.58
N ARG A 153 8.73 -10.68 -9.69
CA ARG A 153 10.17 -10.96 -9.76
C ARG A 153 11.04 -10.04 -8.89
N GLY A 154 10.51 -8.91 -8.44
CA GLY A 154 11.19 -7.97 -7.55
C GLY A 154 11.44 -8.55 -6.16
N TYR A 155 10.59 -9.51 -5.75
CA TYR A 155 10.68 -10.14 -4.43
C TYR A 155 11.60 -11.38 -4.39
N VAL A 156 12.23 -11.76 -5.49
CA VAL A 156 13.13 -12.93 -5.54
C VAL A 156 14.36 -12.71 -4.65
N SER A 157 14.44 -13.45 -3.55
CA SER A 157 15.57 -13.44 -2.60
C SER A 157 15.58 -14.74 -1.82
N GLN A 158 16.74 -15.42 -1.78
CA GLN A 158 16.91 -16.65 -1.00
C GLN A 158 16.74 -16.38 0.50
N ALA A 159 17.38 -15.33 1.01
CA ALA A 159 17.30 -14.97 2.42
C ALA A 159 15.86 -14.62 2.85
N LEU A 160 15.12 -13.88 2.01
CA LEU A 160 13.71 -13.57 2.29
C LEU A 160 12.85 -14.84 2.30
N PHE A 161 13.07 -15.74 1.33
CA PHE A 161 12.34 -17.01 1.26
C PHE A 161 12.57 -17.86 2.53
N GLU A 162 13.82 -18.04 2.97
CA GLU A 162 14.17 -18.81 4.18
C GLU A 162 13.54 -18.18 5.42
N GLN A 163 13.65 -16.85 5.59
CA GLN A 163 13.08 -16.13 6.73
C GLN A 163 11.56 -16.27 6.82
N LEU A 164 10.85 -16.21 5.69
CA LEU A 164 9.38 -16.37 5.67
C LEU A 164 8.97 -17.81 5.88
N TYR A 165 9.72 -18.75 5.29
CA TYR A 165 9.44 -20.18 5.40
C TYR A 165 9.54 -20.68 6.85
N GLU A 166 10.52 -20.21 7.62
CA GLU A 166 10.66 -20.50 9.05
C GLU A 166 9.44 -20.07 9.88
N ARG A 167 8.67 -19.08 9.37
CA ARG A 167 7.43 -18.58 9.99
C ARG A 167 6.17 -19.26 9.45
N GLY A 168 6.30 -20.27 8.58
CA GLY A 168 5.15 -20.94 7.96
C GLY A 168 4.53 -20.21 6.76
N LEU A 169 5.24 -19.22 6.19
CA LEU A 169 4.80 -18.47 5.01
C LEU A 169 5.69 -18.78 3.81
N GLN A 170 5.12 -19.42 2.79
CA GLN A 170 5.84 -19.79 1.58
C GLN A 170 5.79 -18.69 0.53
N LEU A 171 6.93 -18.05 0.25
CA LEU A 171 7.05 -17.04 -0.82
C LEU A 171 7.12 -17.72 -2.20
N ILE A 172 6.17 -17.38 -3.07
CA ILE A 172 6.06 -17.90 -4.44
C ILE A 172 6.27 -16.74 -5.41
N THR A 173 7.35 -16.80 -6.21
CA THR A 173 7.67 -15.76 -7.21
C THR A 173 7.94 -16.39 -8.57
N LYS A 174 7.65 -15.66 -9.66
CA LYS A 174 8.04 -16.11 -11.01
C LYS A 174 9.57 -16.12 -11.13
N SER A 175 10.17 -17.27 -11.46
CA SER A 175 11.61 -17.37 -11.69
C SER A 175 12.04 -16.52 -12.90
N LYS A 176 13.24 -15.92 -12.84
CA LYS A 176 13.86 -15.26 -14.01
C LYS A 176 14.31 -16.33 -15.00
N LYS A 177 14.18 -16.07 -16.33
CA LYS A 177 14.57 -16.99 -17.41
C LYS A 177 15.99 -17.62 -17.26
N ASN A 178 16.91 -16.92 -16.59
CA ASN A 178 18.31 -17.34 -16.38
C ASN A 178 18.62 -17.78 -14.94
N MET A 179 17.63 -17.89 -14.05
CA MET A 179 17.87 -18.45 -12.71
C MET A 179 17.87 -19.98 -12.81
N LYS A 180 19.02 -20.60 -12.47
CA LYS A 180 19.03 -22.04 -12.21
C LYS A 180 17.97 -22.33 -11.14
N ASN A 181 17.11 -23.32 -11.38
CA ASN A 181 15.99 -23.77 -10.53
C ASN A 181 16.46 -24.27 -9.14
N ARG A 182 17.25 -23.49 -8.41
CA ARG A 182 17.69 -23.83 -7.04
C ARG A 182 16.58 -23.74 -6.02
N LEU A 183 15.65 -22.77 -6.20
CA LEU A 183 14.48 -22.60 -5.34
C LEU A 183 13.51 -23.79 -5.44
N VAL A 184 13.27 -24.30 -6.65
CA VAL A 184 12.42 -25.47 -6.88
C VAL A 184 13.02 -26.76 -6.28
N LYS A 185 14.34 -26.93 -6.32
CA LYS A 185 15.01 -28.09 -5.70
C LYS A 185 14.93 -28.10 -4.17
N LEU A 186 14.94 -26.94 -3.52
CA LEU A 186 14.69 -26.85 -2.07
C LEU A 186 13.24 -27.18 -1.73
N MET A 187 12.25 -26.68 -2.51
CA MET A 187 10.86 -27.00 -2.32
C MET A 187 10.56 -28.50 -2.39
N ILE A 188 11.15 -29.23 -3.37
CA ILE A 188 10.98 -30.67 -3.52
C ILE A 188 11.65 -31.43 -2.37
N ARG A 189 12.81 -31.00 -1.88
CA ARG A 189 13.50 -31.66 -0.75
C ARG A 189 12.73 -31.56 0.57
N PHE A 190 12.02 -30.46 0.82
CA PHE A 190 11.25 -30.30 2.05
C PHE A 190 9.86 -30.98 1.99
N CYS A 191 9.21 -31.06 0.84
CA CYS A 191 7.99 -31.86 0.70
C CYS A 191 8.24 -33.38 0.91
N CYS A 192 9.42 -33.90 0.56
CA CYS A 192 9.77 -35.30 0.79
C CYS A 192 10.28 -35.60 2.22
N ALA A 193 10.60 -34.57 3.02
CA ALA A 193 11.08 -34.74 4.40
C ALA A 193 9.96 -34.77 5.46
N SER A 194 8.72 -34.46 5.10
CA SER A 194 7.56 -34.48 5.99
C SER A 194 6.72 -35.77 5.93
N GLU A 195 7.19 -36.81 5.23
CA GLU A 195 6.53 -38.14 5.14
C GLU A 195 7.36 -39.24 5.82
N HIS A 196 7.99 -38.94 6.98
CA HIS A 196 8.53 -39.98 7.86
C HIS A 196 8.21 -39.69 9.30
#